data_35f5981d9c916c186a70ebf3417062a0
#
_entry.id   35f5981d9c916c186a70ebf3417062a0
#
_cell.length_a   1.000
_cell.length_b   1.000
_cell.length_c   1.000
_cell.angle_alpha   90.00
_cell.angle_beta   90.00
_cell.angle_gamma   90.00
#
_symmetry.space_group_name_H-M   'P 1'
#
loop_
_entity.id
_entity.type
_entity.pdbx_description
1 polymer ?
#
loop_
_entity_poly.entity_id
_entity_poly.type
_entity_poly.pdbx_seq_one_letter_code
_entity_poly.pdbx_strand_id
1 'polypeptide(L)'
;MDGLVVDTISNYIQKYEVHDDDFLFFNARRERLTREGVNYIVRKYFERARMDAVSMYPPAISAHCLRHSKAMHLLENGVNLVYIRDLLGHASVTTTEVYSKANPEVKRKYLEDASHTLNINLGYSAEKKNELLEWLKNSI
;
A
#
# COMPACT_ATOMS: atom_id res chain seq x y z
N MET A 1 -7.74 -3.71 12.63
CA MET A 1 -8.06 -4.75 11.63
C MET A 1 -9.55 -4.66 11.36
N ASP A 2 -9.94 -4.78 10.08
CA ASP A 2 -11.38 -4.86 9.74
C ASP A 2 -12.00 -6.08 10.42
N GLY A 3 -13.14 -5.88 11.11
CA GLY A 3 -13.83 -6.98 11.81
C GLY A 3 -14.09 -8.17 10.90
N LEU A 4 -14.45 -7.90 9.64
CA LEU A 4 -14.68 -8.92 8.61
C LEU A 4 -13.47 -9.85 8.39
N VAL A 5 -12.25 -9.31 8.40
CA VAL A 5 -11.01 -10.12 8.22
C VAL A 5 -10.76 -10.99 9.44
N VAL A 6 -10.97 -10.45 10.64
CA VAL A 6 -10.82 -11.20 11.90
C VAL A 6 -11.81 -12.36 11.95
N ASP A 7 -13.09 -12.09 11.64
CA ASP A 7 -14.14 -13.11 11.64
C ASP A 7 -13.88 -14.19 10.59
N THR A 8 -13.41 -13.79 9.41
CA THR A 8 -13.07 -14.74 8.33
C THR A 8 -11.94 -15.68 8.73
N ILE A 9 -10.88 -15.13 9.36
CA ILE A 9 -9.74 -15.93 9.83
C ILE A 9 -10.16 -16.83 10.99
N SER A 10 -10.95 -16.34 11.94
CA SER A 10 -11.45 -17.12 13.07
C SER A 10 -12.32 -18.30 12.60
N ASN A 11 -13.22 -18.04 11.67
CA ASN A 11 -14.03 -19.09 11.06
C ASN A 11 -13.19 -20.13 10.29
N TYR A 12 -12.11 -19.65 9.62
CA TYR A 12 -11.17 -20.55 8.94
C TYR A 12 -10.44 -21.45 9.93
N ILE A 13 -9.87 -20.87 11.01
CA ILE A 13 -9.17 -21.61 12.06
C ILE A 13 -10.08 -22.69 12.67
N GLN A 14 -11.31 -22.32 13.04
CA GLN A 14 -12.28 -23.24 13.61
C GLN A 14 -12.68 -24.34 12.62
N LYS A 15 -12.98 -23.99 11.36
CA LYS A 15 -13.42 -24.94 10.34
C LYS A 15 -12.38 -25.99 9.99
N TYR A 16 -11.10 -25.60 9.99
CA TYR A 16 -10.00 -26.46 9.62
C TYR A 16 -9.21 -27.01 10.80
N GLU A 17 -9.68 -26.73 12.03
CA GLU A 17 -9.05 -27.20 13.28
C GLU A 17 -7.54 -26.90 13.28
N VAL A 18 -7.19 -25.62 13.07
CA VAL A 18 -5.79 -25.17 13.04
C VAL A 18 -5.31 -24.97 14.46
N HIS A 19 -4.26 -25.66 14.88
CA HIS A 19 -3.64 -25.55 16.18
C HIS A 19 -2.44 -24.60 16.16
N ASP A 20 -1.96 -24.19 17.33
CA ASP A 20 -0.88 -23.19 17.48
C ASP A 20 0.44 -23.62 16.82
N ASP A 21 0.69 -24.92 16.73
CA ASP A 21 1.89 -25.49 16.10
C ASP A 21 1.74 -25.73 14.59
N ASP A 22 0.53 -25.50 14.02
CA ASP A 22 0.24 -25.70 12.61
C ASP A 22 0.61 -24.46 11.78
N PHE A 23 0.82 -24.67 10.49
CA PHE A 23 0.84 -23.54 9.55
C PHE A 23 -0.57 -22.99 9.39
N LEU A 24 -0.77 -21.69 9.59
CA LEU A 24 -2.07 -21.05 9.42
C LEU A 24 -2.67 -21.35 8.03
N PHE A 25 -1.83 -21.29 6.97
CA PHE A 25 -2.25 -21.64 5.61
C PHE A 25 -1.45 -22.86 5.12
N PHE A 26 -2.17 -23.89 4.75
CA PHE A 26 -1.60 -25.17 4.35
C PHE A 26 -2.25 -25.72 3.06
N ASN A 27 -1.57 -26.66 2.42
CA ASN A 27 -2.07 -27.37 1.25
C ASN A 27 -2.99 -28.57 1.68
N ALA A 28 -3.49 -29.32 0.71
CA ALA A 28 -4.33 -30.49 0.97
C ALA A 28 -3.65 -31.62 1.81
N ARG A 29 -2.32 -31.57 1.91
CA ARG A 29 -1.51 -32.51 2.71
C ARG A 29 -1.16 -32.00 4.11
N ARG A 30 -1.74 -30.86 4.52
CA ARG A 30 -1.39 -30.16 5.78
C ARG A 30 0.05 -29.62 5.82
N GLU A 31 0.72 -29.50 4.67
CA GLU A 31 2.04 -28.92 4.57
C GLU A 31 1.93 -27.40 4.30
N ARG A 32 3.00 -26.66 4.61
CA ARG A 32 3.08 -25.22 4.38
C ARG A 32 2.70 -24.86 2.93
N LEU A 33 1.81 -23.89 2.79
CA LEU A 33 1.43 -23.37 1.48
C LEU A 33 2.62 -22.68 0.82
N THR A 34 3.00 -23.12 -0.37
CA THR A 34 4.11 -22.55 -1.14
C THR A 34 3.67 -21.30 -1.88
N ARG A 35 4.65 -20.51 -2.35
CA ARG A 35 4.40 -19.34 -3.21
C ARG A 35 3.63 -19.72 -4.48
N GLU A 36 3.98 -20.84 -5.08
CA GLU A 36 3.31 -21.38 -6.27
C GLU A 36 1.87 -21.79 -5.95
N GLY A 37 1.65 -22.40 -4.79
CA GLY A 37 0.31 -22.73 -4.29
C GLY A 37 -0.58 -21.50 -4.11
N VAL A 38 -0.04 -20.43 -3.52
CA VAL A 38 -0.77 -19.15 -3.40
C VAL A 38 -1.11 -18.58 -4.77
N ASN A 39 -0.14 -18.54 -5.70
CA ASN A 39 -0.37 -18.04 -7.06
C ASN A 39 -1.41 -18.88 -7.81
N TYR A 40 -1.39 -20.21 -7.64
CA TYR A 40 -2.41 -21.09 -8.22
C TYR A 40 -3.81 -20.75 -7.71
N ILE A 41 -3.97 -20.59 -6.39
CA ILE A 41 -5.26 -20.21 -5.78
C ILE A 41 -5.75 -18.87 -6.31
N VAL A 42 -4.88 -17.85 -6.34
CA VAL A 42 -5.21 -16.51 -6.83
C VAL A 42 -5.69 -16.59 -8.28
N ARG A 43 -4.95 -17.28 -9.17
CA ARG A 43 -5.32 -17.43 -10.57
C ARG A 43 -6.66 -18.15 -10.73
N LYS A 44 -6.86 -19.25 -10.03
CA LYS A 44 -8.10 -20.05 -10.09
C LYS A 44 -9.33 -19.21 -9.78
N TYR A 45 -9.32 -18.42 -8.72
CA TYR A 45 -10.46 -17.58 -8.36
C TYR A 45 -10.59 -16.37 -9.27
N PHE A 46 -9.48 -15.83 -9.73
CA PHE A 46 -9.48 -14.73 -10.69
C PHE A 46 -10.09 -15.12 -12.05
N GLU A 47 -9.72 -16.28 -12.58
CA GLU A 47 -10.32 -16.81 -13.82
C GLU A 47 -11.82 -16.98 -13.69
N ARG A 48 -12.31 -17.48 -12.55
CA ARG A 48 -13.74 -17.58 -12.29
C ARG A 48 -14.43 -16.21 -12.29
N ALA A 49 -13.88 -15.24 -11.55
CA ALA A 49 -14.43 -13.89 -11.52
C ALA A 49 -14.41 -13.21 -12.92
N ARG A 50 -13.37 -13.48 -13.71
CA ARG A 50 -13.24 -12.95 -15.07
C ARG A 50 -14.27 -13.50 -16.05
N MET A 51 -14.75 -14.72 -15.87
CA MET A 51 -15.80 -15.30 -16.73
C MET A 51 -17.08 -14.45 -16.73
N ASP A 52 -17.40 -13.83 -15.59
CA ASP A 52 -18.61 -13.02 -15.43
C ASP A 52 -18.46 -11.58 -15.96
N ALA A 53 -17.21 -11.07 -16.10
CA ALA A 53 -16.97 -9.69 -16.48
C ALA A 53 -15.57 -9.51 -17.14
N VAL A 54 -15.37 -10.10 -18.31
CA VAL A 54 -14.06 -10.14 -19.01
C VAL A 54 -13.45 -8.77 -19.22
N SER A 55 -14.23 -7.73 -19.49
CA SER A 55 -13.75 -6.38 -19.80
C SER A 55 -13.31 -5.59 -18.56
N MET A 56 -13.70 -6.00 -17.36
CA MET A 56 -13.38 -5.30 -16.11
C MET A 56 -12.06 -5.74 -15.47
N TYR A 57 -11.50 -6.86 -15.91
CA TYR A 57 -10.34 -7.47 -15.29
C TYR A 57 -9.14 -7.50 -16.23
N PRO A 58 -7.91 -7.35 -15.71
CA PRO A 58 -6.70 -7.49 -16.52
C PRO A 58 -6.56 -8.92 -17.08
N PRO A 59 -5.74 -9.13 -18.11
CA PRO A 59 -5.56 -10.44 -18.72
C PRO A 59 -4.96 -11.49 -17.79
N ALA A 60 -4.17 -11.07 -16.81
CA ALA A 60 -3.55 -11.95 -15.83
C ALA A 60 -3.38 -11.27 -14.47
N ILE A 61 -3.32 -12.08 -13.41
CA ILE A 61 -3.06 -11.63 -12.04
C ILE A 61 -2.06 -12.57 -11.35
N SER A 62 -1.35 -12.03 -10.37
CA SER A 62 -0.50 -12.80 -9.45
C SER A 62 -0.70 -12.31 -8.02
N ALA A 63 -0.24 -13.08 -7.03
CA ALA A 63 -0.22 -12.64 -5.65
C ALA A 63 0.59 -11.34 -5.45
N HIS A 64 1.58 -11.10 -6.32
CA HIS A 64 2.36 -9.86 -6.31
C HIS A 64 1.52 -8.64 -6.71
N CYS A 65 0.60 -8.79 -7.67
CA CYS A 65 -0.33 -7.72 -8.04
C CYS A 65 -1.23 -7.32 -6.87
N LEU A 66 -1.74 -8.30 -6.10
CA LEU A 66 -2.54 -8.03 -4.91
C LEU A 66 -1.73 -7.28 -3.83
N ARG A 67 -0.47 -7.67 -3.64
CA ARG A 67 0.47 -6.95 -2.75
C ARG A 67 0.68 -5.50 -3.19
N HIS A 68 0.90 -5.27 -4.49
CA HIS A 68 1.04 -3.92 -5.05
C HIS A 68 -0.23 -3.09 -4.84
N SER A 69 -1.40 -3.64 -5.15
CA SER A 69 -2.69 -2.96 -4.93
C SER A 69 -2.88 -2.58 -3.47
N LYS A 70 -2.52 -3.46 -2.52
CA LYS A 70 -2.60 -3.14 -1.10
C LYS A 70 -1.63 -2.04 -0.69
N ALA A 71 -0.40 -2.05 -1.22
CA ALA A 71 0.58 -0.99 -0.97
C ALA A 71 0.09 0.37 -1.46
N MET A 72 -0.45 0.43 -2.69
CA MET A 72 -1.02 1.65 -3.26
C MET A 72 -2.20 2.15 -2.44
N HIS A 73 -3.13 1.28 -2.09
CA HIS A 73 -4.28 1.63 -1.25
C HIS A 73 -3.87 2.19 0.12
N LEU A 74 -2.84 1.62 0.77
CA LEU A 74 -2.32 2.15 2.03
C LEU A 74 -1.68 3.53 1.84
N LEU A 75 -0.93 3.72 0.76
CA LEU A 75 -0.30 4.98 0.43
C LEU A 75 -1.35 6.07 0.17
N GLU A 76 -2.39 5.79 -0.60
CA GLU A 76 -3.51 6.69 -0.89
C GLU A 76 -4.28 7.09 0.37
N ASN A 77 -4.35 6.19 1.37
CA ASN A 77 -4.95 6.47 2.68
C ASN A 77 -3.99 7.14 3.68
N GLY A 78 -2.83 7.59 3.24
CA GLY A 78 -1.96 8.39 4.08
C GLY A 78 -1.01 7.60 4.97
N VAL A 79 -0.89 6.29 4.78
CA VAL A 79 0.04 5.49 5.57
C VAL A 79 1.47 5.77 5.16
N ASN A 80 2.34 6.06 6.13
CA ASN A 80 3.75 6.33 5.88
C ASN A 80 4.45 5.14 5.20
N LEU A 81 5.31 5.44 4.22
CA LEU A 81 6.07 4.44 3.46
C LEU A 81 6.88 3.48 4.32
N VAL A 82 7.37 3.93 5.47
CA VAL A 82 8.14 3.08 6.40
C VAL A 82 7.22 1.98 6.96
N TYR A 83 6.00 2.32 7.36
CA TYR A 83 5.04 1.33 7.85
C TYR A 83 4.58 0.38 6.75
N ILE A 84 4.41 0.89 5.52
CA ILE A 84 4.07 0.04 4.35
C ILE A 84 5.20 -0.95 4.08
N ARG A 85 6.46 -0.50 4.12
CA ARG A 85 7.64 -1.36 3.99
C ARG A 85 7.62 -2.50 5.02
N ASP A 86 7.43 -2.14 6.30
CA ASP A 86 7.48 -3.10 7.40
C ASP A 86 6.32 -4.10 7.31
N LEU A 87 5.10 -3.63 7.00
CA LEU A 87 3.94 -4.48 6.78
C LEU A 87 4.14 -5.47 5.62
N LEU A 88 4.77 -5.02 4.55
CA LEU A 88 5.05 -5.86 3.38
C LEU A 88 6.30 -6.73 3.54
N GLY A 89 7.10 -6.53 4.59
CA GLY A 89 8.35 -7.26 4.80
C GLY A 89 9.40 -6.97 3.73
N HIS A 90 9.46 -5.74 3.22
CA HIS A 90 10.50 -5.34 2.26
C HIS A 90 11.81 -5.06 2.99
N ALA A 91 12.91 -5.65 2.52
CA ALA A 91 14.24 -5.44 3.09
C ALA A 91 14.76 -4.00 2.91
N SER A 92 14.23 -3.24 1.92
CA SER A 92 14.64 -1.88 1.61
C SER A 92 13.45 -0.97 1.34
N VAL A 93 13.56 0.29 1.78
CA VAL A 93 12.60 1.37 1.47
C VAL A 93 12.57 1.65 -0.03
N THR A 94 13.68 1.48 -0.74
CA THR A 94 13.80 1.70 -2.19
C THR A 94 12.74 0.93 -2.98
N THR A 95 12.42 -0.30 -2.56
CA THR A 95 11.34 -1.09 -3.18
C THR A 95 9.97 -0.46 -2.96
N THR A 96 9.78 0.24 -1.85
CA THR A 96 8.52 0.91 -1.49
C THR A 96 8.42 2.31 -2.12
N GLU A 97 9.56 2.98 -2.39
CA GLU A 97 9.62 4.27 -3.07
C GLU A 97 9.07 4.23 -4.50
N VAL A 98 9.10 3.06 -5.15
CA VAL A 98 8.48 2.84 -6.45
C VAL A 98 6.99 3.23 -6.41
N TYR A 99 6.30 2.97 -5.30
CA TYR A 99 4.90 3.33 -5.14
C TYR A 99 4.67 4.83 -5.01
N SER A 100 5.58 5.56 -4.34
CA SER A 100 5.47 7.02 -4.23
C SER A 100 5.72 7.75 -5.54
N LYS A 101 6.52 7.14 -6.45
CA LYS A 101 6.74 7.66 -7.80
C LYS A 101 5.58 7.35 -8.75
N ALA A 102 4.82 6.29 -8.48
CA ALA A 102 3.73 5.85 -9.33
C ALA A 102 2.48 6.75 -9.24
N ASN A 103 2.33 7.51 -8.15
CA ASN A 103 1.18 8.40 -7.99
C ASN A 103 1.59 9.82 -7.54
N PRO A 104 1.87 10.73 -8.51
CA PRO A 104 2.25 12.11 -8.22
C PRO A 104 1.16 12.91 -7.46
N GLU A 105 -0.12 12.55 -7.62
CA GLU A 105 -1.23 13.24 -6.95
C GLU A 105 -1.21 13.00 -5.44
N VAL A 106 -0.87 11.79 -5.02
CA VAL A 106 -0.68 11.48 -3.60
C VAL A 106 0.44 12.32 -3.01
N LYS A 107 1.56 12.44 -3.70
CA LYS A 107 2.68 13.30 -3.28
C LYS A 107 2.26 14.77 -3.18
N ARG A 108 1.51 15.27 -4.15
CA ARG A 108 0.98 16.63 -4.15
C ARG A 108 0.06 16.87 -2.94
N LYS A 109 -0.88 15.95 -2.68
CA LYS A 109 -1.79 16.03 -1.53
C LYS A 109 -1.03 16.12 -0.21
N TYR A 110 0.00 15.30 0.01
CA TYR A 110 0.83 15.38 1.21
C TYR A 110 1.56 16.71 1.36
N LEU A 111 2.06 17.27 0.25
CA LEU A 111 2.72 18.58 0.28
C LEU A 111 1.72 19.71 0.57
N GLU A 112 0.52 19.63 0.03
CA GLU A 112 -0.57 20.59 0.30
C GLU A 112 -1.02 20.50 1.76
N ASP A 113 -1.27 19.29 2.29
CA ASP A 113 -1.66 19.09 3.70
C ASP A 113 -0.55 19.54 4.66
N ALA A 114 0.71 19.25 4.36
CA ALA A 114 1.85 19.75 5.13
C ALA A 114 1.96 21.28 5.08
N SER A 115 1.69 21.91 3.94
CA SER A 115 1.73 23.37 3.80
C SER A 115 0.61 24.07 4.58
N HIS A 116 -0.57 23.45 4.65
CA HIS A 116 -1.69 23.93 5.48
C HIS A 116 -1.40 23.83 6.98
N THR A 117 -0.66 22.80 7.40
CA THR A 117 -0.25 22.62 8.81
C THR A 117 0.87 23.60 9.19
N LEU A 118 1.69 24.00 8.23
CA LEU A 118 2.72 25.04 8.36
C LEU A 118 2.13 26.43 8.09
N ASN A 119 0.99 26.75 8.70
CA ASN A 119 0.53 28.13 8.78
C ASN A 119 1.45 28.88 9.78
N ILE A 120 2.74 28.88 9.47
CA ILE A 120 3.71 29.78 10.07
C ILE A 120 3.29 31.14 9.55
N ASN A 121 2.55 31.85 10.38
CA ASN A 121 2.35 33.27 10.21
C ASN A 121 3.72 33.92 10.39
N LEU A 122 4.59 33.74 9.41
CA LEU A 122 5.83 34.48 9.27
C LEU A 122 5.40 35.92 8.99
N GLY A 123 5.22 36.67 10.07
CA GLY A 123 4.98 38.10 10.04
C GLY A 123 6.15 38.85 9.39
N TYR A 124 6.48 38.47 8.16
CA TYR A 124 7.34 39.28 7.33
C TYR A 124 6.55 40.53 6.93
N SER A 125 7.02 41.69 7.42
CA SER A 125 6.54 42.96 6.90
C SER A 125 6.74 42.99 5.37
N ALA A 126 5.88 43.69 4.64
CA ALA A 126 5.99 43.81 3.18
C ALA A 126 7.39 44.26 2.73
N GLU A 127 8.08 45.02 3.56
CA GLU A 127 9.45 45.49 3.35
C GLU A 127 10.46 44.34 3.36
N LYS A 128 10.43 43.47 4.39
CA LYS A 128 11.30 42.29 4.46
C LYS A 128 11.06 41.27 3.35
N LYS A 129 9.82 41.16 2.88
CA LYS A 129 9.50 40.29 1.74
C LYS A 129 10.12 40.81 0.44
N ASN A 130 10.10 42.11 0.22
CA ASN A 130 10.71 42.74 -0.95
C ASN A 130 12.25 42.64 -0.90
N GLU A 131 12.85 42.84 0.26
CA GLU A 131 14.31 42.70 0.46
C GLU A 131 14.79 41.26 0.18
N LEU A 132 14.02 40.29 0.62
CA LEU A 132 14.30 38.87 0.34
C LEU A 132 14.16 38.53 -1.15
N LEU A 133 13.14 39.10 -1.83
CA LEU A 133 12.94 38.92 -3.27
C LEU A 133 14.05 39.57 -4.10
N GLU A 134 14.55 40.75 -3.70
CA GLU A 134 15.68 41.38 -4.35
C GLU A 134 16.97 40.59 -4.13
N TRP A 135 17.20 40.10 -2.92
CA TRP A 135 18.34 39.25 -2.63
C TRP A 135 18.35 37.96 -3.47
N LEU A 136 17.19 37.28 -3.60
CA LEU A 136 17.05 36.10 -4.43
C LEU A 136 17.29 36.37 -5.93
N LYS A 137 16.85 37.53 -6.44
CA LYS A 137 17.09 37.92 -7.84
C LYS A 137 18.56 38.19 -8.13
N ASN A 138 19.32 38.65 -7.16
CA ASN A 138 20.74 39.00 -7.31
C ASN A 138 21.67 37.84 -6.96
N SER A 139 21.15 36.71 -6.47
CA SER A 139 21.94 35.54 -6.06
C SER A 139 21.86 34.36 -7.03
N ILE A 140 21.16 34.52 -8.18
CA ILE A 140 21.05 33.60 -9.30
C ILE A 140 21.72 34.25 -10.50
#